data_0f2ffd83437545524ac1289702ad59af
#
_entry.id   0f2ffd83437545524ac1289702ad59af
#
_cell.length_a   1.000
_cell.length_b   1.000
_cell.length_c   1.000
_cell.angle_alpha   90.00
_cell.angle_beta   90.00
_cell.angle_gamma   90.00
#
_symmetry.space_group_name_H-M   'P 1'
#
loop_
_entity.id
_entity.type
_entity.pdbx_description
1 polymer ?
#
loop_
_entity_poly.entity_id
_entity_poly.type
_entity_poly.pdbx_seq_one_letter_code
_entity_poly.pdbx_strand_id
1 'polypeptide(L)'
;MAGEPLESASLTWRGIPGDRGWAVYDETRKGITGAKRLPPLRACRARYSREPAAGSASPPAEITLPDGASIASDSADAARRLSDLLGRPVSLRALGPAGADSGARVTTEGESEEVVRGVMGLLPGEPEPDMSELSGEPLRLLRQGNFFDAFPLHLLTGTTLRTLARLAPESDWDERRFRPNLLVEADAPEGYPELSWLRRRLRVGAAVIEVVIGCPRCVMATQPVEDLPQDHRVMRTLVRETKHTAGIYAQVVEEGRVRIGDGIEDLGV
;
A
#
# COMPACT_ATOMS: atom_id res chain seq x y z
N MET A 1 5.78 7.39 0.98
CA MET A 1 6.37 7.72 2.29
C MET A 1 6.25 6.51 3.20
N ALA A 2 7.13 6.34 4.15
CA ALA A 2 6.97 5.32 5.20
C ALA A 2 5.78 5.72 6.09
N GLY A 3 5.09 4.72 6.63
CA GLY A 3 4.00 4.89 7.60
C GLY A 3 4.51 4.75 9.03
N GLU A 4 3.58 4.58 9.95
CA GLU A 4 3.83 4.37 11.38
C GLU A 4 3.10 3.11 11.87
N PRO A 5 3.67 2.35 12.82
CA PRO A 5 2.96 1.28 13.48
C PRO A 5 1.92 1.86 14.46
N LEU A 6 0.76 1.19 14.57
CA LEU A 6 -0.32 1.58 15.46
C LEU A 6 -0.65 0.43 16.42
N GLU A 7 -0.82 0.73 17.71
CA GLU A 7 -1.30 -0.22 18.73
C GLU A 7 -2.74 -0.68 18.47
N SER A 8 -3.53 0.20 17.86
CA SER A 8 -4.91 -0.07 17.50
C SER A 8 -5.38 0.86 16.40
N ALA A 9 -6.36 0.42 15.60
CA ALA A 9 -6.96 1.23 14.54
C ALA A 9 -8.45 0.90 14.40
N SER A 10 -9.22 1.86 13.91
CA SER A 10 -10.56 1.59 13.40
C SER A 10 -10.44 1.09 11.96
N LEU A 11 -11.11 0.00 11.63
CA LEU A 11 -11.32 -0.44 10.26
C LEU A 11 -12.68 0.07 9.78
N THR A 12 -12.67 0.83 8.71
CA THR A 12 -13.87 1.39 8.08
C THR A 12 -13.95 0.92 6.64
N TRP A 13 -15.08 1.09 5.98
CA TRP A 13 -15.21 0.77 4.55
C TRP A 13 -14.16 1.50 3.67
N ARG A 14 -13.59 2.61 4.17
CA ARG A 14 -12.47 3.33 3.55
C ARG A 14 -11.10 2.85 4.03
N GLY A 15 -11.02 1.72 4.74
CA GLY A 15 -9.79 1.24 5.36
C GLY A 15 -9.50 1.91 6.71
N ILE A 16 -8.23 2.03 7.06
CA ILE A 16 -7.78 2.70 8.29
C ILE A 16 -7.85 4.22 8.08
N PRO A 17 -8.58 4.97 8.93
CA PRO A 17 -8.62 6.43 8.83
C PRO A 17 -7.21 7.02 8.84
N GLY A 18 -6.92 7.85 7.82
CA GLY A 18 -5.60 8.45 7.62
C GLY A 18 -4.63 7.62 6.77
N ASP A 19 -4.85 6.30 6.60
CA ASP A 19 -4.01 5.58 5.65
C ASP A 19 -4.21 6.17 4.24
N ARG A 20 -3.07 6.61 3.65
CA ARG A 20 -3.08 7.33 2.37
C ARG A 20 -4.04 8.52 2.35
N GLY A 21 -4.18 9.20 3.49
CA GLY A 21 -5.04 10.39 3.63
C GLY A 21 -4.51 11.61 2.90
N TRP A 22 -3.28 11.57 2.38
CA TRP A 22 -2.66 12.58 1.54
C TRP A 22 -2.05 11.95 0.30
N ALA A 23 -2.20 12.59 -0.84
CA ALA A 23 -1.61 12.17 -2.10
C ALA A 23 -0.75 13.26 -2.72
N VAL A 24 0.29 12.84 -3.45
CA VAL A 24 1.06 13.72 -4.32
C VAL A 24 0.34 13.84 -5.65
N TYR A 25 0.12 15.07 -6.08
CA TYR A 25 -0.43 15.41 -7.39
C TYR A 25 0.69 15.95 -8.28
N ASP A 26 0.91 15.29 -9.42
CA ASP A 26 1.89 15.71 -10.43
C ASP A 26 1.26 16.80 -11.29
N GLU A 27 1.81 18.03 -11.21
CA GLU A 27 1.29 19.20 -11.91
C GLU A 27 1.56 19.12 -13.43
N THR A 28 2.54 18.32 -13.84
CA THR A 28 2.85 18.11 -15.26
C THR A 28 1.91 17.07 -15.87
N ARG A 29 1.70 15.95 -15.18
CA ARG A 29 0.86 14.83 -15.66
C ARG A 29 -0.61 15.00 -15.28
N LYS A 30 -0.96 16.02 -14.51
CA LYS A 30 -2.31 16.36 -14.07
C LYS A 30 -3.03 15.21 -13.38
N GLY A 31 -2.34 14.51 -12.46
CA GLY A 31 -2.92 13.37 -11.77
C GLY A 31 -2.22 12.99 -10.47
N ILE A 32 -2.95 12.26 -9.63
CA ILE A 32 -2.42 11.65 -8.41
C ILE A 32 -1.36 10.61 -8.80
N THR A 33 -0.22 10.67 -8.15
CA THR A 33 0.91 9.77 -8.36
C THR A 33 1.53 9.33 -7.03
N GLY A 34 2.48 8.42 -7.07
CA GLY A 34 3.11 7.88 -5.87
C GLY A 34 4.52 7.36 -6.12
N ALA A 35 5.08 6.70 -5.12
CA ALA A 35 6.47 6.26 -5.13
C ALA A 35 6.83 5.22 -6.22
N LYS A 36 5.87 4.60 -6.86
CA LYS A 36 6.12 3.77 -8.08
C LYS A 36 6.83 4.58 -9.16
N ARG A 37 6.44 5.85 -9.31
CA ARG A 37 6.94 6.78 -10.33
C ARG A 37 7.86 7.85 -9.74
N LEU A 38 7.80 8.07 -8.43
CA LEU A 38 8.56 9.04 -7.67
C LEU A 38 9.27 8.35 -6.50
N PRO A 39 10.30 7.50 -6.76
CA PRO A 39 11.00 6.73 -5.74
C PRO A 39 11.49 7.53 -4.53
N PRO A 40 11.98 8.79 -4.66
CA PRO A 40 12.43 9.56 -3.50
C PRO A 40 11.39 9.77 -2.40
N LEU A 41 10.08 9.64 -2.72
CA LEU A 41 9.02 9.64 -1.70
C LEU A 41 9.18 8.53 -0.65
N ARG A 42 9.91 7.46 -0.95
CA ARG A 42 10.17 6.36 -0.01
C ARG A 42 11.09 6.76 1.13
N ALA A 43 11.95 7.74 0.90
CA ALA A 43 12.83 8.29 1.92
C ALA A 43 12.14 9.29 2.86
N CYS A 44 10.90 9.69 2.57
CA CYS A 44 10.10 10.52 3.46
C CYS A 44 9.29 9.64 4.42
N ARG A 45 9.05 10.16 5.63
CA ARG A 45 8.09 9.60 6.60
C ARG A 45 6.90 10.52 6.74
N ALA A 46 5.74 9.98 7.08
CA ALA A 46 4.57 10.79 7.39
C ALA A 46 3.85 10.20 8.61
N ARG A 47 3.41 11.09 9.50
CA ARG A 47 2.63 10.73 10.68
C ARG A 47 1.57 11.77 10.95
N TYR A 48 0.56 11.38 11.70
CA TYR A 48 -0.45 12.31 12.20
C TYR A 48 -0.15 12.69 13.65
N SER A 49 -0.39 13.95 14.02
CA SER A 49 -0.30 14.40 15.40
C SER A 49 -1.50 13.96 16.25
N ARG A 50 -2.58 13.54 15.62
CA ARG A 50 -3.79 13.00 16.22
C ARG A 50 -4.42 11.97 15.29
N GLU A 51 -5.12 10.97 15.86
CA GLU A 51 -5.84 9.96 15.09
C GLU A 51 -6.87 10.64 14.16
N PRO A 52 -6.83 10.37 12.84
CA PRO A 52 -7.82 10.88 11.92
C PRO A 52 -9.21 10.27 12.19
N ALA A 53 -10.25 11.11 12.12
CA ALA A 53 -11.61 10.65 12.34
C ALA A 53 -12.17 9.95 11.10
N ALA A 54 -12.88 8.85 11.30
CA ALA A 54 -13.58 8.13 10.24
C ALA A 54 -14.56 9.06 9.49
N GLY A 55 -14.60 8.95 8.16
CA GLY A 55 -15.53 9.71 7.31
C GLY A 55 -15.20 11.20 7.14
N SER A 56 -14.26 11.74 7.91
CA SER A 56 -13.83 13.13 7.83
C SER A 56 -12.75 13.35 6.76
N ALA A 57 -12.52 14.61 6.40
CA ALA A 57 -11.34 14.97 5.62
C ALA A 57 -10.07 14.65 6.42
N SER A 58 -9.00 14.24 5.72
CA SER A 58 -7.73 13.96 6.36
C SER A 58 -7.15 15.22 7.00
N PRO A 59 -6.79 15.18 8.29
CA PRO A 59 -6.12 16.28 8.95
C PRO A 59 -4.71 16.46 8.37
N PRO A 60 -4.05 17.58 8.66
CA PRO A 60 -2.64 17.75 8.31
C PRO A 60 -1.77 16.63 8.89
N ALA A 61 -0.86 16.14 8.06
CA ALA A 61 0.18 15.19 8.46
C ALA A 61 1.53 15.92 8.57
N GLU A 62 2.35 15.49 9.51
CA GLU A 62 3.75 15.89 9.58
C GLU A 62 4.56 15.02 8.62
N ILE A 63 5.28 15.63 7.70
CA ILE A 63 6.15 14.95 6.74
C ILE A 63 7.60 15.23 7.13
N THR A 64 8.37 14.18 7.44
CA THR A 64 9.81 14.26 7.63
C THR A 64 10.50 13.95 6.31
N LEU A 65 11.31 14.87 5.83
CA LEU A 65 12.10 14.76 4.60
C LEU A 65 13.42 14.01 4.86
N PRO A 66 14.14 13.54 3.81
CA PRO A 66 15.41 12.83 3.97
C PRO A 66 16.51 13.63 4.68
N ASP A 67 16.46 14.95 4.63
CA ASP A 67 17.38 15.86 5.35
C ASP A 67 17.04 16.04 6.84
N GLY A 68 16.01 15.36 7.34
CA GLY A 68 15.52 15.45 8.71
C GLY A 68 14.56 16.61 8.98
N ALA A 69 14.32 17.49 8.00
CA ALA A 69 13.38 18.59 8.18
C ALA A 69 11.93 18.08 8.19
N SER A 70 11.12 18.64 9.09
CA SER A 70 9.68 18.35 9.18
C SER A 70 8.86 19.49 8.57
N ILE A 71 7.84 19.15 7.82
CA ILE A 71 6.88 20.07 7.22
C ILE A 71 5.45 19.57 7.42
N ALA A 72 4.50 20.46 7.64
CA ALA A 72 3.09 20.09 7.63
C ALA A 72 2.59 19.94 6.19
N SER A 73 1.78 18.92 5.92
CA SER A 73 1.29 18.59 4.58
C SER A 73 0.41 19.69 3.95
N ASP A 74 -0.20 20.54 4.77
CA ASP A 74 -1.02 21.70 4.37
C ASP A 74 -0.26 23.02 4.38
N SER A 75 1.04 23.01 4.69
CA SER A 75 1.85 24.22 4.69
C SER A 75 2.10 24.74 3.26
N ALA A 76 2.25 26.06 3.12
CA ALA A 76 2.60 26.68 1.84
C ALA A 76 3.94 26.16 1.28
N ASP A 77 4.84 25.72 2.15
CA ASP A 77 6.17 25.20 1.78
C ASP A 77 6.18 23.74 1.33
N ALA A 78 5.15 22.96 1.68
CA ALA A 78 5.13 21.52 1.42
C ALA A 78 5.28 21.22 -0.08
N ALA A 79 4.51 21.88 -0.92
CA ALA A 79 4.56 21.71 -2.37
C ALA A 79 5.96 22.05 -2.93
N ARG A 80 6.55 23.16 -2.51
CA ARG A 80 7.88 23.59 -2.94
C ARG A 80 8.96 22.57 -2.53
N ARG A 81 9.02 22.21 -1.24
CA ARG A 81 10.02 21.29 -0.70
C ARG A 81 9.94 19.90 -1.35
N LEU A 82 8.72 19.39 -1.59
CA LEU A 82 8.54 18.13 -2.29
C LEU A 82 8.87 18.26 -3.77
N SER A 83 8.57 19.37 -4.42
CA SER A 83 8.96 19.61 -5.82
C SER A 83 10.47 19.62 -5.99
N ASP A 84 11.19 20.26 -5.07
CA ASP A 84 12.67 20.29 -5.05
C ASP A 84 13.23 18.85 -4.87
N LEU A 85 12.71 18.09 -3.91
CA LEU A 85 13.10 16.70 -3.65
C LEU A 85 12.85 15.78 -4.86
N LEU A 86 11.75 15.99 -5.56
CA LEU A 86 11.28 15.10 -6.64
C LEU A 86 11.75 15.56 -8.03
N GLY A 87 12.36 16.73 -8.13
CA GLY A 87 12.84 17.31 -9.40
C GLY A 87 11.71 17.64 -10.38
N ARG A 88 10.49 17.87 -9.90
CA ARG A 88 9.32 18.22 -10.73
C ARG A 88 8.23 18.91 -9.93
N PRO A 89 7.40 19.75 -10.58
CA PRO A 89 6.29 20.43 -9.91
C PRO A 89 5.26 19.44 -9.36
N VAL A 90 5.05 19.46 -8.05
CA VAL A 90 4.03 18.67 -7.38
C VAL A 90 3.29 19.49 -6.34
N SER A 91 2.07 19.06 -6.02
CA SER A 91 1.32 19.57 -4.87
C SER A 91 0.81 18.41 -4.02
N LEU A 92 0.29 18.70 -2.85
CA LEU A 92 -0.34 17.73 -1.96
C LEU A 92 -1.84 17.92 -1.96
N ARG A 93 -2.57 16.81 -1.96
CA ARG A 93 -4.02 16.79 -1.86
C ARG A 93 -4.46 15.96 -0.67
N ALA A 94 -5.23 16.56 0.21
CA ALA A 94 -5.90 15.85 1.29
C ALA A 94 -7.04 15.00 0.74
N LEU A 95 -7.24 13.83 1.34
CA LEU A 95 -8.45 13.06 1.11
C LEU A 95 -9.64 13.83 1.73
N GLY A 96 -10.64 14.10 0.92
CA GLY A 96 -11.87 14.75 1.36
C GLY A 96 -12.74 13.87 2.26
N PRO A 97 -13.85 14.42 2.78
CA PRO A 97 -14.83 13.64 3.53
C PRO A 97 -15.41 12.52 2.67
N ALA A 98 -16.15 11.61 3.29
CA ALA A 98 -16.80 10.51 2.58
C ALA A 98 -17.66 11.04 1.41
N GLY A 99 -17.51 10.41 0.22
CA GLY A 99 -18.20 10.83 -1.00
C GLY A 99 -17.51 11.92 -1.83
N ALA A 100 -16.43 12.53 -1.33
CA ALA A 100 -15.65 13.50 -2.12
C ALA A 100 -14.91 12.80 -3.25
N ASP A 101 -14.75 13.50 -4.39
CA ASP A 101 -13.91 13.02 -5.49
C ASP A 101 -12.42 13.03 -5.08
N SER A 102 -11.72 11.92 -5.32
CA SER A 102 -10.29 11.81 -5.08
C SER A 102 -9.43 12.35 -6.23
N GLY A 103 -10.04 12.68 -7.36
CA GLY A 103 -9.37 13.22 -8.54
C GLY A 103 -8.74 12.15 -9.44
N ALA A 104 -8.31 12.59 -10.62
CA ALA A 104 -7.68 11.74 -11.61
C ALA A 104 -6.32 11.20 -11.13
N ARG A 105 -6.00 9.97 -11.55
CA ARG A 105 -4.71 9.32 -11.26
C ARG A 105 -3.84 9.27 -12.51
N VAL A 106 -2.53 9.33 -12.31
CA VAL A 106 -1.58 9.01 -13.37
C VAL A 106 -1.64 7.49 -13.60
N THR A 107 -2.14 7.09 -14.77
CA THR A 107 -2.23 5.69 -15.20
C THR A 107 -1.02 5.30 -16.06
N THR A 108 -0.98 4.05 -16.46
CA THR A 108 -0.03 3.53 -17.49
C THR A 108 -0.64 3.53 -18.89
N GLU A 109 -1.86 4.02 -19.02
CA GLU A 109 -2.54 4.11 -20.32
C GLU A 109 -1.75 5.00 -21.28
N GLY A 110 -1.50 4.49 -22.48
CA GLY A 110 -0.68 5.17 -23.52
C GLY A 110 0.83 5.16 -23.26
N GLU A 111 1.30 4.52 -22.20
CA GLU A 111 2.72 4.34 -21.93
C GLU A 111 3.30 3.16 -22.74
N SER A 112 4.61 3.19 -22.99
CA SER A 112 5.29 2.06 -23.64
C SER A 112 5.25 0.81 -22.77
N GLU A 113 5.33 -0.37 -23.39
CA GLU A 113 5.42 -1.65 -22.67
C GLU A 113 6.58 -1.65 -21.66
N GLU A 114 7.72 -1.08 -22.02
CA GLU A 114 8.88 -0.96 -21.14
C GLU A 114 8.54 -0.20 -19.84
N VAL A 115 7.82 0.91 -19.94
CA VAL A 115 7.39 1.70 -18.76
C VAL A 115 6.41 0.92 -17.92
N VAL A 116 5.43 0.24 -18.53
CA VAL A 116 4.46 -0.59 -17.82
C VAL A 116 5.16 -1.71 -17.06
N ARG A 117 6.04 -2.46 -17.74
CA ARG A 117 6.83 -3.53 -17.13
C ARG A 117 7.75 -3.00 -16.02
N GLY A 118 8.37 -1.84 -16.22
CA GLY A 118 9.19 -1.18 -15.20
C GLY A 118 8.40 -0.82 -13.94
N VAL A 119 7.17 -0.32 -14.07
CA VAL A 119 6.27 -0.05 -12.93
C VAL A 119 5.89 -1.33 -12.20
N MET A 120 5.76 -2.44 -12.92
CA MET A 120 5.53 -3.76 -12.32
C MET A 120 6.81 -4.41 -11.78
N GLY A 121 7.98 -3.89 -12.13
CA GLY A 121 9.28 -4.45 -11.72
C GLY A 121 9.65 -5.72 -12.48
N LEU A 122 9.18 -5.87 -13.72
CA LEU A 122 9.38 -7.04 -14.57
C LEU A 122 10.58 -6.89 -15.50
N LEU A 123 11.31 -7.98 -15.71
CA LEU A 123 12.31 -8.09 -16.75
C LEU A 123 11.66 -8.50 -18.10
N PRO A 124 12.36 -8.25 -19.23
CA PRO A 124 11.90 -8.76 -20.52
C PRO A 124 11.65 -10.28 -20.47
N GLY A 125 10.50 -10.70 -20.99
CA GLY A 125 10.11 -12.11 -21.05
C GLY A 125 9.52 -12.71 -19.77
N GLU A 126 9.51 -11.99 -18.64
CA GLU A 126 8.80 -12.47 -17.45
C GLU A 126 7.28 -12.36 -17.62
N PRO A 127 6.51 -13.32 -17.08
CA PRO A 127 5.06 -13.25 -17.16
C PRO A 127 4.53 -12.02 -16.41
N GLU A 128 3.44 -11.46 -16.88
CA GLU A 128 2.72 -10.42 -16.15
C GLU A 128 1.83 -11.06 -15.07
N PRO A 129 1.61 -10.36 -13.94
CA PRO A 129 0.63 -10.82 -12.96
C PRO A 129 -0.77 -10.82 -13.59
N ASP A 130 -1.59 -11.77 -13.17
CA ASP A 130 -3.02 -11.73 -13.52
C ASP A 130 -3.68 -10.54 -12.81
N MET A 131 -4.05 -9.54 -13.59
CA MET A 131 -4.71 -8.32 -13.13
C MET A 131 -6.21 -8.30 -13.47
N SER A 132 -6.76 -9.40 -13.96
CA SER A 132 -8.15 -9.47 -14.43
C SER A 132 -9.16 -9.05 -13.36
N GLU A 133 -8.94 -9.46 -12.11
CA GLU A 133 -9.78 -9.08 -10.96
C GLU A 133 -9.47 -7.66 -10.43
N LEU A 134 -8.37 -7.04 -10.86
CA LEU A 134 -7.96 -5.67 -10.53
C LEU A 134 -8.24 -4.68 -11.66
N SER A 135 -9.20 -4.96 -12.51
CA SER A 135 -9.54 -4.12 -13.66
C SER A 135 -11.03 -3.79 -13.71
N GLY A 136 -11.39 -2.83 -14.55
CA GLY A 136 -12.78 -2.47 -14.83
C GLY A 136 -13.50 -1.69 -13.74
N GLU A 137 -14.83 -1.73 -13.81
CA GLU A 137 -15.73 -0.94 -12.97
C GLU A 137 -15.60 -1.22 -11.46
N PRO A 138 -15.45 -2.47 -11.00
CA PRO A 138 -15.28 -2.73 -9.57
C PRO A 138 -14.08 -2.01 -8.97
N LEU A 139 -12.93 -2.03 -9.65
CA LEU A 139 -11.75 -1.33 -9.16
C LEU A 139 -11.92 0.20 -9.23
N ARG A 140 -12.60 0.70 -10.25
CA ARG A 140 -12.92 2.12 -10.36
C ARG A 140 -13.78 2.59 -9.17
N LEU A 141 -14.79 1.82 -8.80
CA LEU A 141 -15.66 2.13 -7.66
C LEU A 141 -14.89 2.08 -6.33
N LEU A 142 -14.03 1.08 -6.12
CA LEU A 142 -13.19 0.97 -4.94
C LEU A 142 -12.21 2.15 -4.79
N ARG A 143 -11.77 2.74 -5.90
CA ARG A 143 -10.87 3.90 -5.91
C ARG A 143 -11.56 5.24 -5.72
N GLN A 144 -12.89 5.30 -5.87
CA GLN A 144 -13.63 6.55 -5.66
C GLN A 144 -13.54 6.99 -4.20
N GLY A 145 -13.22 8.26 -4.00
CA GLY A 145 -13.13 8.85 -2.67
C GLY A 145 -12.00 8.30 -1.79
N ASN A 146 -10.92 7.74 -2.38
CA ASN A 146 -9.72 7.33 -1.67
C ASN A 146 -8.47 7.39 -2.56
N PHE A 147 -7.28 7.18 -1.95
CA PHE A 147 -6.01 7.19 -2.66
C PHE A 147 -5.33 5.80 -2.74
N PHE A 148 -6.05 4.72 -2.46
CA PHE A 148 -5.50 3.37 -2.60
C PHE A 148 -5.21 3.01 -4.05
N ASP A 149 -4.19 2.20 -4.28
CA ASP A 149 -3.90 1.67 -5.62
C ASP A 149 -4.92 0.63 -6.05
N ALA A 150 -5.41 -0.18 -5.09
CA ALA A 150 -6.39 -1.24 -5.31
C ALA A 150 -7.40 -1.28 -4.15
N PHE A 151 -7.13 -2.05 -3.11
CA PHE A 151 -8.05 -2.28 -1.99
C PHE A 151 -7.64 -1.49 -0.73
N PRO A 152 -8.60 -1.24 0.18
CA PRO A 152 -8.32 -0.49 1.41
C PRO A 152 -7.44 -1.22 2.41
N LEU A 153 -7.39 -2.56 2.37
CA LEU A 153 -6.59 -3.36 3.28
C LEU A 153 -5.68 -4.32 2.53
N HIS A 154 -4.45 -4.41 3.01
CA HIS A 154 -3.46 -5.42 2.65
C HIS A 154 -3.06 -6.18 3.91
N LEU A 155 -3.26 -7.49 3.92
CA LEU A 155 -2.81 -8.40 4.96
C LEU A 155 -1.63 -9.21 4.46
N LEU A 156 -0.66 -9.44 5.33
CA LEU A 156 0.51 -10.27 5.06
C LEU A 156 0.81 -11.09 6.31
N THR A 157 1.21 -12.36 6.15
CA THR A 157 1.62 -13.17 7.29
C THR A 157 3.13 -13.16 7.50
N GLY A 158 3.56 -13.20 8.77
CA GLY A 158 4.96 -13.41 9.12
C GLY A 158 5.50 -14.73 8.57
N THR A 159 4.65 -15.76 8.46
CA THR A 159 5.00 -17.04 7.83
C THR A 159 5.38 -16.90 6.36
N THR A 160 4.64 -16.10 5.58
CA THR A 160 4.99 -15.78 4.19
C THR A 160 6.36 -15.13 4.10
N LEU A 161 6.66 -14.16 4.95
CA LEU A 161 7.98 -13.50 4.97
C LEU A 161 9.10 -14.49 5.32
N ARG A 162 8.91 -15.34 6.34
CA ARG A 162 9.88 -16.38 6.72
C ARG A 162 10.09 -17.41 5.60
N THR A 163 9.02 -17.79 4.90
CA THR A 163 9.10 -18.72 3.76
C THR A 163 9.92 -18.12 2.62
N LEU A 164 9.65 -16.89 2.26
CA LEU A 164 10.39 -16.18 1.22
C LEU A 164 11.87 -15.97 1.61
N ALA A 165 12.14 -15.68 2.89
CA ALA A 165 13.50 -15.55 3.41
C ALA A 165 14.29 -16.86 3.31
N ARG A 166 13.66 -18.03 3.46
CA ARG A 166 14.32 -19.32 3.25
C ARG A 166 14.58 -19.63 1.77
N LEU A 167 13.67 -19.18 0.89
CA LEU A 167 13.81 -19.39 -0.56
C LEU A 167 14.84 -18.46 -1.20
N ALA A 168 15.06 -17.28 -0.63
CA ALA A 168 16.03 -16.29 -1.09
C ALA A 168 16.68 -15.57 0.11
N PRO A 169 17.59 -16.25 0.82
CA PRO A 169 18.22 -15.74 2.04
C PRO A 169 19.18 -14.56 1.79
N GLU A 170 19.50 -14.27 0.56
CA GLU A 170 20.32 -13.14 0.15
C GLU A 170 19.53 -11.80 0.11
N SER A 171 18.23 -11.84 0.35
CA SER A 171 17.36 -10.67 0.35
C SER A 171 16.76 -10.40 1.73
N ASP A 172 16.61 -9.13 2.08
CA ASP A 172 15.89 -8.73 3.29
C ASP A 172 14.38 -8.76 3.05
N TRP A 173 13.71 -9.76 3.63
CA TRP A 173 12.26 -9.95 3.55
C TRP A 173 11.53 -9.25 4.70
N ASP A 174 11.70 -7.94 4.76
CA ASP A 174 11.11 -7.07 5.77
C ASP A 174 9.71 -6.60 5.33
N GLU A 175 8.75 -6.56 6.25
CA GLU A 175 7.37 -6.13 5.98
C GLU A 175 7.29 -4.71 5.43
N ARG A 176 8.24 -3.84 5.74
CA ARG A 176 8.30 -2.45 5.22
C ARG A 176 8.39 -2.38 3.70
N ARG A 177 8.93 -3.41 3.04
CA ARG A 177 8.93 -3.51 1.57
C ARG A 177 7.53 -3.70 1.03
N PHE A 178 6.69 -4.44 1.76
CA PHE A 178 5.35 -4.85 1.34
C PHE A 178 4.26 -3.90 1.84
N ARG A 179 4.49 -3.21 2.96
CA ARG A 179 3.58 -2.20 3.53
C ARG A 179 2.18 -2.78 3.83
N PRO A 180 2.07 -3.86 4.58
CA PRO A 180 0.76 -4.36 4.99
C PRO A 180 0.08 -3.38 5.95
N ASN A 181 -1.26 -3.38 5.92
CA ASN A 181 -2.06 -2.72 6.96
C ASN A 181 -2.16 -3.62 8.19
N LEU A 182 -2.21 -4.93 7.98
CA LEU A 182 -2.23 -5.94 9.03
C LEU A 182 -1.12 -6.96 8.78
N LEU A 183 -0.16 -7.03 9.70
CA LEU A 183 0.80 -8.12 9.74
C LEU A 183 0.27 -9.16 10.73
N VAL A 184 0.12 -10.40 10.25
CA VAL A 184 -0.55 -11.48 10.97
C VAL A 184 0.45 -12.58 11.28
N GLU A 185 0.50 -13.03 12.53
CA GLU A 185 1.19 -14.27 12.87
C GLU A 185 0.23 -15.43 12.69
N ALA A 186 0.55 -16.33 11.77
CA ALA A 186 -0.22 -17.55 11.51
C ALA A 186 0.49 -18.75 12.16
N ASP A 187 -0.30 -19.64 12.74
CA ASP A 187 0.19 -20.91 13.28
C ASP A 187 0.43 -21.92 12.14
N ALA A 188 1.42 -21.58 11.31
CA ALA A 188 1.87 -22.42 10.20
C ALA A 188 3.40 -22.33 10.11
N PRO A 189 4.11 -23.46 9.97
CA PRO A 189 5.57 -23.47 9.97
C PRO A 189 6.15 -22.80 8.71
N GLU A 190 5.47 -22.92 7.58
CA GLU A 190 5.88 -22.39 6.30
C GLU A 190 4.73 -22.28 5.30
N GLY A 191 5.00 -21.68 4.14
CA GLY A 191 4.03 -21.49 3.07
C GLY A 191 3.43 -20.10 3.04
N TYR A 192 2.26 -19.99 2.48
CA TYR A 192 1.53 -18.75 2.26
C TYR A 192 0.11 -18.88 2.85
N PRO A 193 -0.01 -18.97 4.20
CA PRO A 193 -1.26 -19.36 4.86
C PRO A 193 -2.41 -18.38 4.57
N GLU A 194 -2.11 -17.08 4.39
CA GLU A 194 -3.13 -16.10 4.05
C GLU A 194 -3.87 -16.39 2.73
N LEU A 195 -3.27 -17.15 1.81
CA LEU A 195 -3.93 -17.51 0.55
C LEU A 195 -5.10 -18.48 0.77
N SER A 196 -5.15 -19.20 1.89
CA SER A 196 -6.29 -20.05 2.25
C SER A 196 -7.54 -19.25 2.61
N TRP A 197 -7.38 -17.96 2.86
CA TRP A 197 -8.49 -17.05 3.20
C TRP A 197 -9.11 -16.38 1.97
N LEU A 198 -8.65 -16.66 0.77
CA LEU A 198 -9.23 -16.09 -0.45
C LEU A 198 -10.73 -16.39 -0.55
N ARG A 199 -11.55 -15.37 -0.84
CA ARG A 199 -13.01 -15.42 -0.94
C ARG A 199 -13.71 -15.74 0.38
N ARG A 200 -13.04 -15.54 1.52
CA ARG A 200 -13.60 -15.79 2.86
C ARG A 200 -13.79 -14.49 3.63
N ARG A 201 -14.64 -14.53 4.61
CA ARG A 201 -14.82 -13.47 5.59
C ARG A 201 -14.03 -13.81 6.85
N LEU A 202 -13.34 -12.81 7.35
CA LEU A 202 -12.53 -12.95 8.58
C LEU A 202 -13.02 -11.92 9.60
N ARG A 203 -13.22 -12.36 10.82
CA ARG A 203 -13.35 -11.48 11.97
C ARG A 203 -11.96 -11.15 12.48
N VAL A 204 -11.65 -9.87 12.59
CA VAL A 204 -10.40 -9.35 13.14
C VAL A 204 -10.74 -8.36 14.24
N GLY A 205 -10.54 -8.74 15.49
CA GLY A 205 -11.03 -7.94 16.62
C GLY A 205 -12.54 -7.72 16.54
N ALA A 206 -12.99 -6.46 16.51
CA ALA A 206 -14.40 -6.11 16.37
C ALA A 206 -14.86 -5.92 14.92
N ALA A 207 -13.96 -5.97 13.93
CA ALA A 207 -14.29 -5.77 12.53
C ALA A 207 -14.49 -7.10 11.78
N VAL A 208 -15.24 -7.07 10.67
CA VAL A 208 -15.28 -8.17 9.70
C VAL A 208 -14.78 -7.66 8.36
N ILE A 209 -13.86 -8.39 7.76
CA ILE A 209 -13.29 -8.11 6.45
C ILE A 209 -13.61 -9.25 5.48
N GLU A 210 -13.73 -8.95 4.21
CA GLU A 210 -13.85 -9.91 3.13
C GLU A 210 -12.56 -9.93 2.33
N VAL A 211 -11.94 -11.10 2.23
CA VAL A 211 -10.73 -11.29 1.44
C VAL A 211 -11.11 -11.46 -0.02
N VAL A 212 -10.60 -10.57 -0.87
CA VAL A 212 -11.02 -10.51 -2.27
C VAL A 212 -10.06 -11.29 -3.16
N ILE A 213 -8.78 -10.91 -3.17
CA ILE A 213 -7.76 -11.53 -4.04
C ILE A 213 -6.39 -11.56 -3.36
N GLY A 214 -5.47 -12.35 -3.92
CA GLY A 214 -4.05 -12.22 -3.62
C GLY A 214 -3.53 -10.82 -3.98
N CYS A 215 -2.54 -10.33 -3.24
CA CYS A 215 -1.96 -9.01 -3.50
C CYS A 215 -0.81 -9.12 -4.51
N PRO A 216 -1.00 -8.73 -5.79
CA PRO A 216 0.09 -8.70 -6.75
C PRO A 216 1.06 -7.57 -6.40
N ARG A 217 2.34 -7.90 -6.44
CA ARG A 217 3.41 -6.96 -6.08
C ARG A 217 3.95 -6.26 -7.32
N CYS A 218 4.46 -5.08 -7.11
CA CYS A 218 5.05 -4.24 -8.16
C CYS A 218 6.45 -3.77 -7.74
N VAL A 219 7.08 -2.96 -8.54
CA VAL A 219 8.43 -2.41 -8.29
C VAL A 219 8.62 -1.84 -6.88
N MET A 220 7.55 -1.43 -6.21
CA MET A 220 7.62 -0.90 -4.84
C MET A 220 8.31 -1.84 -3.85
N ALA A 221 8.14 -3.17 -4.00
CA ALA A 221 8.77 -4.14 -3.11
C ALA A 221 10.30 -4.19 -3.25
N THR A 222 10.84 -3.72 -4.37
CA THR A 222 12.29 -3.72 -4.65
C THR A 222 12.97 -2.40 -4.34
N GLN A 223 12.21 -1.33 -4.13
CA GLN A 223 12.77 0.00 -3.89
C GLN A 223 13.36 0.13 -2.49
N PRO A 224 14.36 1.01 -2.30
CA PRO A 224 14.89 1.28 -0.98
C PRO A 224 13.80 1.82 -0.07
N VAL A 225 13.84 1.45 1.21
CA VAL A 225 12.99 1.99 2.26
C VAL A 225 13.79 2.05 3.56
N GLU A 226 13.89 3.24 4.12
CA GLU A 226 14.69 3.49 5.32
C GLU A 226 16.13 2.96 5.20
N ASP A 227 16.54 2.01 6.02
CA ASP A 227 17.83 1.32 6.02
C ASP A 227 17.92 0.16 5.01
N LEU A 228 16.80 -0.26 4.43
CA LEU A 228 16.77 -1.37 3.47
C LEU A 228 17.18 -0.87 2.08
N PRO A 229 18.21 -1.45 1.46
CA PRO A 229 18.66 -1.07 0.13
C PRO A 229 17.70 -1.51 -0.96
N GLN A 230 17.86 -0.97 -2.16
CA GLN A 230 17.20 -1.50 -3.34
C GLN A 230 17.60 -2.95 -3.58
N ASP A 231 16.62 -3.82 -3.81
CA ASP A 231 16.86 -5.23 -4.08
C ASP A 231 15.88 -5.80 -5.12
N HIS A 232 16.37 -5.91 -6.35
CA HIS A 232 15.58 -6.47 -7.45
C HIS A 232 15.32 -7.98 -7.33
N ARG A 233 16.13 -8.72 -6.52
CA ARG A 233 15.96 -10.16 -6.29
C ARG A 233 14.62 -10.46 -5.62
N VAL A 234 14.13 -9.55 -4.78
CA VAL A 234 12.79 -9.65 -4.17
C VAL A 234 11.74 -9.91 -5.24
N MET A 235 11.68 -9.10 -6.31
CA MET A 235 10.71 -9.32 -7.37
C MET A 235 10.98 -10.62 -8.16
N ARG A 236 12.26 -10.96 -8.43
CA ARG A 236 12.61 -12.23 -9.12
C ARG A 236 12.08 -13.44 -8.38
N THR A 237 12.23 -13.43 -7.04
CA THR A 237 11.70 -14.49 -6.19
C THR A 237 10.18 -14.52 -6.21
N LEU A 238 9.51 -13.38 -6.11
CA LEU A 238 8.04 -13.33 -6.18
C LEU A 238 7.50 -13.81 -7.52
N VAL A 239 8.13 -13.43 -8.63
CA VAL A 239 7.76 -13.94 -9.98
C VAL A 239 7.83 -15.46 -10.03
N ARG A 240 8.95 -16.03 -9.56
CA ARG A 240 9.23 -17.45 -9.66
C ARG A 240 8.39 -18.29 -8.70
N GLU A 241 8.27 -17.86 -7.44
CA GLU A 241 7.73 -18.68 -6.36
C GLU A 241 6.22 -18.46 -6.11
N THR A 242 5.71 -17.25 -6.36
CA THR A 242 4.35 -16.88 -5.97
C THR A 242 3.53 -16.22 -7.09
N LYS A 243 4.01 -16.26 -8.32
CA LYS A 243 3.35 -15.55 -9.45
C LYS A 243 3.03 -14.10 -9.11
N HIS A 244 4.03 -13.38 -8.58
CA HIS A 244 3.98 -11.98 -8.12
C HIS A 244 3.20 -11.72 -6.82
N THR A 245 2.60 -12.72 -6.19
CA THR A 245 1.71 -12.52 -5.04
C THR A 245 2.48 -12.54 -3.72
N ALA A 246 2.25 -11.56 -2.85
CA ALA A 246 2.64 -11.63 -1.44
C ALA A 246 1.60 -10.88 -0.59
N GLY A 247 0.90 -11.63 0.27
CA GLY A 247 -0.25 -11.15 1.03
C GLY A 247 -1.56 -11.20 0.23
N ILE A 248 -2.60 -10.68 0.84
CA ILE A 248 -3.97 -10.65 0.30
C ILE A 248 -4.55 -9.24 0.42
N TYR A 249 -5.45 -8.91 -0.49
CA TYR A 249 -6.27 -7.71 -0.42
C TYR A 249 -7.65 -8.03 0.16
N ALA A 250 -8.13 -7.12 1.01
CA ALA A 250 -9.44 -7.23 1.63
C ALA A 250 -10.18 -5.88 1.64
N GLN A 251 -11.50 -5.98 1.80
CA GLN A 251 -12.39 -4.86 2.07
C GLN A 251 -13.09 -5.05 3.42
N VAL A 252 -13.49 -3.96 4.06
CA VAL A 252 -14.23 -4.01 5.32
C VAL A 252 -15.72 -4.18 5.01
N VAL A 253 -16.35 -5.18 5.62
CA VAL A 253 -17.79 -5.44 5.51
C VAL A 253 -18.54 -5.11 6.80
N GLU A 254 -17.88 -5.21 7.95
CA GLU A 254 -18.39 -4.68 9.22
C GLU A 254 -17.29 -3.84 9.87
N GLU A 255 -17.60 -2.56 10.10
CA GLU A 255 -16.64 -1.66 10.73
C GLU A 255 -16.39 -2.04 12.19
N GLY A 256 -15.17 -1.84 12.66
CA GLY A 256 -14.82 -2.16 14.03
C GLY A 256 -13.40 -1.72 14.39
N ARG A 257 -13.08 -1.81 15.67
CA ARG A 257 -11.73 -1.53 16.16
C ARG A 257 -10.91 -2.81 16.23
N VAL A 258 -9.66 -2.73 15.78
CA VAL A 258 -8.66 -3.80 15.87
C VAL A 258 -7.47 -3.34 16.72
N ARG A 259 -6.81 -4.29 17.38
CA ARG A 259 -5.65 -4.06 18.24
C ARG A 259 -4.58 -5.10 17.98
N ILE A 260 -3.34 -4.77 18.27
CA ILE A 260 -2.28 -5.77 18.29
C ILE A 260 -2.65 -6.89 19.29
N GLY A 261 -2.52 -8.14 18.84
CA GLY A 261 -2.87 -9.32 19.61
C GLY A 261 -4.30 -9.81 19.44
N ASP A 262 -5.16 -9.10 18.71
CA ASP A 262 -6.48 -9.61 18.37
C ASP A 262 -6.38 -10.87 17.51
N GLY A 263 -7.22 -11.85 17.80
CA GLY A 263 -7.33 -13.09 17.01
C GLY A 263 -8.00 -12.84 15.66
N ILE A 264 -7.73 -13.76 14.73
CA ILE A 264 -8.43 -13.84 13.45
C ILE A 264 -9.29 -15.10 13.46
N GLU A 265 -10.59 -14.94 13.23
CA GLU A 265 -11.56 -16.02 13.10
C GLU A 265 -12.04 -16.11 11.64
N ASP A 266 -11.95 -17.29 11.06
CA ASP A 266 -12.46 -17.56 9.73
C ASP A 266 -13.98 -17.86 9.80
N LEU A 267 -14.77 -16.96 9.24
CA LEU A 267 -16.24 -17.05 9.25
C LEU A 267 -16.81 -17.84 8.04
N GLY A 268 -15.94 -18.27 7.15
CA GLY A 268 -16.38 -18.97 5.93
C GLY A 268 -16.61 -18.03 4.74
N VAL A 269 -17.37 -18.51 3.76
CA VAL A 269 -17.71 -17.82 2.50
C VAL A 269 -19.00 -17.05 2.67
#